data_aa3a00a4b498fa4f947f2424376254d8
#
_entry.id   aa3a00a4b498fa4f947f2424376254d8
#
_cell.length_a   1.000
_cell.length_b   1.000
_cell.length_c   1.000
_cell.angle_alpha   90.00
_cell.angle_beta   90.00
_cell.angle_gamma   90.00
#
_symmetry.space_group_name_H-M   'P 1'
#
loop_
_entity.id
_entity.type
_entity.pdbx_description
1 polymer ?
#
loop_
_entity_poly.entity_id
_entity_poly.type
_entity_poly.pdbx_seq_one_letter_code
_entity_poly.pdbx_strand_id
1 'polypeptide(L)'
;MVKVGKWIARHRILVLLIGVLLIVPSIIGIAKTKVNYDLLSYLPDHLETVKGQDILVDEFGMGAFSMVAVENMDMKDVQKLEKEFEKVPHVQDVLWYDDVADISLPTEMIPKDIRKAFINGDATMMLVLFDDTTSSDNSMEALTQLRKIANKQCFISGMTGIVTDIKNIAMKELPIYVVIAALLSLVVLEITSGSFVVPFLFLLSIGLAILYNLGSNIILGETSYITQALTAVLQLGV
;
A
#
# COMPACT_ATOMS: atom_id res chain seq x y z
N MET A 1 -24.55 5.84 -34.80
CA MET A 1 -24.52 4.59 -34.05
C MET A 1 -24.83 3.35 -34.89
N VAL A 2 -25.95 3.29 -35.67
CA VAL A 2 -26.33 2.11 -36.48
C VAL A 2 -25.24 1.66 -37.47
N LYS A 3 -24.51 2.58 -38.10
CA LYS A 3 -23.43 2.23 -39.07
C LYS A 3 -22.25 1.53 -38.40
N VAL A 4 -21.86 1.96 -37.16
CA VAL A 4 -20.78 1.36 -36.40
C VAL A 4 -21.14 -0.06 -35.94
N GLY A 5 -22.37 -0.24 -35.42
CA GLY A 5 -22.87 -1.57 -35.02
C GLY A 5 -22.90 -2.56 -36.19
N LYS A 6 -23.37 -2.14 -37.39
CA LYS A 6 -23.37 -2.98 -38.60
C LYS A 6 -21.91 -3.32 -39.02
N TRP A 7 -20.97 -2.41 -38.90
CA TRP A 7 -19.57 -2.65 -39.22
C TRP A 7 -18.95 -3.68 -38.26
N ILE A 8 -19.17 -3.53 -36.94
CA ILE A 8 -18.70 -4.48 -35.90
C ILE A 8 -19.29 -5.89 -36.18
N ALA A 9 -20.59 -5.98 -36.41
CA ALA A 9 -21.22 -7.25 -36.69
C ALA A 9 -20.69 -7.93 -37.97
N ARG A 10 -20.33 -7.15 -38.97
CA ARG A 10 -19.75 -7.65 -40.24
C ARG A 10 -18.31 -8.14 -40.05
N HIS A 11 -17.52 -7.49 -39.13
CA HIS A 11 -16.13 -7.81 -38.90
C HIS A 11 -15.93 -8.48 -37.53
N ARG A 12 -16.91 -9.23 -37.02
CA ARG A 12 -16.92 -9.84 -35.69
C ARG A 12 -15.64 -10.60 -35.35
N ILE A 13 -15.10 -11.37 -36.30
CA ILE A 13 -13.85 -12.15 -36.07
C ILE A 13 -12.65 -11.21 -35.88
N LEU A 14 -12.55 -10.16 -36.68
CA LEU A 14 -11.49 -9.17 -36.57
C LEU A 14 -11.55 -8.42 -35.23
N VAL A 15 -12.75 -8.04 -34.78
CA VAL A 15 -12.95 -7.38 -33.48
C VAL A 15 -12.55 -8.30 -32.33
N LEU A 16 -12.92 -9.59 -32.40
CA LEU A 16 -12.52 -10.59 -31.41
C LEU A 16 -11.00 -10.80 -31.39
N LEU A 17 -10.37 -10.89 -32.56
CA LEU A 17 -8.92 -11.03 -32.65
C LEU A 17 -8.18 -9.82 -32.04
N ILE A 18 -8.65 -8.59 -32.31
CA ILE A 18 -8.10 -7.38 -31.70
C ILE A 18 -8.28 -7.42 -30.18
N GLY A 19 -9.48 -7.82 -29.70
CA GLY A 19 -9.72 -7.98 -28.26
C GLY A 19 -8.73 -8.95 -27.62
N VAL A 20 -8.58 -10.15 -28.19
CA VAL A 20 -7.62 -11.15 -27.66
C VAL A 20 -6.17 -10.62 -27.71
N LEU A 21 -5.80 -9.95 -28.79
CA LEU A 21 -4.45 -9.37 -28.93
C LEU A 21 -4.17 -8.30 -27.85
N LEU A 22 -5.17 -7.53 -27.45
CA LEU A 22 -5.05 -6.50 -26.43
C LEU A 22 -4.93 -7.05 -24.99
N ILE A 23 -5.24 -8.33 -24.75
CA ILE A 23 -5.08 -8.96 -23.44
C ILE A 23 -3.61 -8.93 -22.99
N VAL A 24 -2.70 -9.29 -23.88
CA VAL A 24 -1.26 -9.38 -23.56
C VAL A 24 -0.68 -8.02 -23.11
N PRO A 25 -0.82 -6.94 -23.90
CA PRO A 25 -0.32 -5.63 -23.46
C PRO A 25 -1.03 -5.11 -22.20
N SER A 26 -2.31 -5.47 -21.99
CA SER A 26 -3.04 -5.07 -20.77
C SER A 26 -2.49 -5.76 -19.53
N ILE A 27 -2.16 -7.05 -19.59
CA ILE A 27 -1.54 -7.77 -18.46
C ILE A 27 -0.16 -7.16 -18.15
N ILE A 28 0.64 -6.86 -19.16
CA ILE A 28 1.94 -6.21 -18.99
C ILE A 28 1.75 -4.81 -18.39
N GLY A 29 0.73 -4.08 -18.83
CA GLY A 29 0.37 -2.78 -18.32
C GLY A 29 0.04 -2.82 -16.83
N ILE A 30 -0.82 -3.74 -16.39
CA ILE A 30 -1.16 -3.93 -14.98
C ILE A 30 0.09 -4.21 -14.14
N ALA A 31 0.97 -5.10 -14.62
CA ALA A 31 2.17 -5.49 -13.88
C ALA A 31 3.20 -4.35 -13.75
N LYS A 32 3.20 -3.41 -14.68
CA LYS A 32 4.16 -2.28 -14.72
C LYS A 32 3.60 -0.97 -14.15
N THR A 33 2.29 -0.83 -14.01
CA THR A 33 1.67 0.36 -13.44
C THR A 33 1.97 0.42 -11.94
N LYS A 34 2.57 1.51 -11.50
CA LYS A 34 2.78 1.75 -10.06
C LYS A 34 1.51 2.29 -9.43
N VAL A 35 1.20 1.81 -8.24
CA VAL A 35 0.09 2.33 -7.45
C VAL A 35 0.64 3.28 -6.40
N ASN A 36 0.25 4.53 -6.49
CA ASN A 36 0.67 5.55 -5.56
C ASN A 36 -0.22 5.52 -4.32
N TYR A 37 0.37 5.24 -3.16
CA TYR A 37 -0.28 5.26 -1.85
C TYR A 37 0.01 6.55 -1.08
N ASP A 38 0.80 7.47 -1.66
CA ASP A 38 1.15 8.72 -1.02
C ASP A 38 -0.02 9.71 -1.06
N LEU A 39 -0.58 9.97 0.12
CA LEU A 39 -1.66 10.92 0.28
C LEU A 39 -1.18 12.36 0.06
N LEU A 40 0.08 12.65 0.32
CA LEU A 40 0.64 13.99 0.17
C LEU A 40 0.82 14.36 -1.30
N SER A 41 1.08 13.38 -2.16
CA SER A 41 1.22 13.61 -3.61
C SER A 41 -0.05 14.12 -4.31
N TYR A 42 -1.20 14.06 -3.63
CA TYR A 42 -2.47 14.64 -4.12
C TYR A 42 -2.73 16.07 -3.62
N LEU A 43 -1.88 16.56 -2.71
CA LEU A 43 -1.99 17.91 -2.20
C LEU A 43 -1.23 18.88 -3.10
N PRO A 44 -1.71 20.13 -3.25
CA PRO A 44 -0.98 21.16 -3.98
C PRO A 44 0.37 21.47 -3.33
N ASP A 45 1.42 21.63 -4.15
CA ASP A 45 2.82 21.83 -3.72
C ASP A 45 3.01 23.10 -2.86
N HIS A 46 2.09 24.05 -2.92
CA HIS A 46 2.19 25.29 -2.15
C HIS A 46 1.81 25.14 -0.67
N LEU A 47 1.24 24.01 -0.26
CA LEU A 47 0.84 23.77 1.13
C LEU A 47 2.08 23.61 2.02
N GLU A 48 2.02 24.16 3.23
CA GLU A 48 3.11 24.10 4.20
C GLU A 48 3.47 22.66 4.59
N THR A 49 2.48 21.77 4.62
CA THR A 49 2.70 20.34 4.91
C THR A 49 3.56 19.67 3.84
N VAL A 50 3.32 19.94 2.56
CA VAL A 50 4.10 19.38 1.45
C VAL A 50 5.51 19.93 1.49
N LYS A 51 5.66 21.27 1.60
CA LYS A 51 6.98 21.92 1.73
C LYS A 51 7.76 21.40 2.95
N GLY A 52 7.08 21.18 4.08
CA GLY A 52 7.70 20.63 5.27
C GLY A 52 8.21 19.21 5.05
N GLN A 53 7.46 18.39 4.33
CA GLN A 53 7.89 17.04 3.96
C GLN A 53 9.11 17.06 3.03
N ASP A 54 9.10 17.94 2.01
CA ASP A 54 10.22 18.08 1.09
C ASP A 54 11.51 18.51 1.84
N ILE A 55 11.42 19.46 2.76
CA ILE A 55 12.54 19.87 3.59
C ILE A 55 13.07 18.73 4.46
N LEU A 56 12.16 17.94 5.07
CA LEU A 56 12.55 16.80 5.89
C LEU A 56 13.30 15.74 5.06
N VAL A 57 12.86 15.48 3.85
CA VAL A 57 13.51 14.52 2.95
C VAL A 57 14.83 15.06 2.41
N ASP A 58 14.82 16.28 1.83
CA ASP A 58 15.93 16.80 1.05
C ASP A 58 17.08 17.33 1.93
N GLU A 59 16.74 17.97 3.07
CA GLU A 59 17.76 18.61 3.92
C GLU A 59 18.14 17.76 5.15
N PHE A 60 17.21 16.98 5.69
CA PHE A 60 17.47 16.16 6.87
C PHE A 60 17.59 14.67 6.56
N GLY A 61 17.27 14.23 5.34
CA GLY A 61 17.25 12.82 4.94
C GLY A 61 16.16 12.00 5.65
N MET A 62 15.25 12.65 6.40
CA MET A 62 14.20 12.01 7.19
C MET A 62 12.89 12.01 6.40
N GLY A 63 12.72 11.00 5.54
CA GLY A 63 11.53 10.89 4.69
C GLY A 63 10.29 10.41 5.42
N ALA A 64 10.46 9.46 6.33
CA ALA A 64 9.38 8.86 7.10
C ALA A 64 9.89 8.34 8.44
N PHE A 65 8.96 8.08 9.35
CA PHE A 65 9.29 7.45 10.63
C PHE A 65 8.21 6.45 11.06
N SER A 66 8.62 5.50 11.89
CA SER A 66 7.74 4.59 12.62
C SER A 66 8.13 4.56 14.10
N MET A 67 7.12 4.42 14.95
CA MET A 67 7.29 4.23 16.39
C MET A 67 7.22 2.75 16.70
N VAL A 68 8.18 2.27 17.49
CA VAL A 68 8.22 0.90 17.97
C VAL A 68 8.09 0.92 19.49
N ALA A 69 6.97 0.43 20.00
CA ALA A 69 6.80 0.18 21.43
C ALA A 69 7.23 -1.25 21.74
N VAL A 70 8.08 -1.43 22.73
CA VAL A 70 8.55 -2.73 23.20
C VAL A 70 8.12 -2.89 24.66
N GLU A 71 7.43 -3.98 24.98
CA GLU A 71 6.90 -4.26 26.31
C GLU A 71 7.54 -5.50 26.92
N ASN A 72 7.82 -5.43 28.23
CA ASN A 72 8.31 -6.58 29.02
C ASN A 72 9.57 -7.26 28.44
N MET A 73 10.50 -6.48 27.86
CA MET A 73 11.78 -6.95 27.35
C MET A 73 12.93 -6.36 28.15
N ASP A 74 13.97 -7.17 28.40
CA ASP A 74 15.19 -6.67 29.03
C ASP A 74 15.87 -5.61 28.16
N MET A 75 16.36 -4.53 28.74
CA MET A 75 16.98 -3.41 28.01
C MET A 75 18.16 -3.84 27.14
N LYS A 76 18.91 -4.88 27.54
CA LYS A 76 19.97 -5.45 26.70
C LYS A 76 19.47 -6.16 25.45
N ASP A 77 18.28 -6.75 25.52
CA ASP A 77 17.65 -7.39 24.37
C ASP A 77 16.97 -6.36 23.47
N VAL A 78 16.47 -5.26 24.05
CA VAL A 78 16.00 -4.09 23.30
C VAL A 78 17.15 -3.46 22.51
N GLN A 79 18.35 -3.31 23.10
CA GLN A 79 19.54 -2.80 22.39
C GLN A 79 19.99 -3.73 21.25
N LYS A 80 19.85 -5.04 21.41
CA LYS A 80 20.14 -5.96 20.30
C LYS A 80 19.13 -5.80 19.18
N LEU A 81 17.84 -5.65 19.52
CA LEU A 81 16.76 -5.44 18.56
C LEU A 81 16.96 -4.15 17.76
N GLU A 82 17.34 -3.07 18.44
CA GLU A 82 17.71 -1.79 17.81
C GLU A 82 18.79 -1.99 16.75
N LYS A 83 19.93 -2.63 17.12
CA LYS A 83 21.03 -2.94 16.19
C LYS A 83 20.64 -3.89 15.05
N GLU A 84 19.60 -4.69 15.21
CA GLU A 84 19.05 -5.50 14.12
C GLU A 84 18.16 -4.65 13.21
N PHE A 85 17.45 -3.70 13.75
CA PHE A 85 16.63 -2.76 12.99
C PHE A 85 17.47 -1.82 12.12
N GLU A 86 18.60 -1.31 12.64
CA GLU A 86 19.55 -0.48 11.90
C GLU A 86 20.15 -1.17 10.66
N LYS A 87 20.22 -2.51 10.66
CA LYS A 87 20.74 -3.28 9.52
C LYS A 87 19.72 -3.49 8.41
N VAL A 88 18.46 -3.12 8.64
CA VAL A 88 17.41 -3.27 7.62
C VAL A 88 17.64 -2.25 6.50
N PRO A 89 17.66 -2.67 5.23
CA PRO A 89 17.77 -1.74 4.12
C PRO A 89 16.69 -0.65 4.20
N HIS A 90 17.04 0.58 3.86
CA HIS A 90 16.16 1.76 3.92
C HIS A 90 15.73 2.22 5.32
N VAL A 91 16.29 1.63 6.37
CA VAL A 91 16.33 2.25 7.70
C VAL A 91 17.54 3.16 7.73
N GLN A 92 17.31 4.44 7.98
CA GLN A 92 18.35 5.45 8.07
C GLN A 92 18.98 5.45 9.46
N ASP A 93 18.14 5.41 10.48
CA ASP A 93 18.57 5.47 11.89
C ASP A 93 17.46 4.91 12.80
N VAL A 94 17.83 4.48 13.99
CA VAL A 94 16.92 4.05 15.05
C VAL A 94 17.27 4.81 16.31
N LEU A 95 16.38 5.72 16.71
CA LEU A 95 16.59 6.56 17.88
C LEU A 95 15.96 5.90 19.11
N TRP A 96 16.78 5.63 20.10
CA TRP A 96 16.36 5.13 21.39
C TRP A 96 17.02 5.91 22.51
N TYR A 97 16.70 5.62 23.76
CA TYR A 97 17.25 6.40 24.86
C TYR A 97 18.75 6.17 25.10
N ASP A 98 19.34 5.07 24.63
CA ASP A 98 20.77 4.79 24.76
C ASP A 98 21.66 5.71 23.88
N ASP A 99 21.12 6.34 22.85
CA ASP A 99 21.78 7.44 22.12
C ASP A 99 22.01 8.68 23.00
N VAL A 100 21.23 8.81 24.07
CA VAL A 100 21.23 10.01 24.93
C VAL A 100 21.73 9.69 26.34
N ALA A 101 21.58 8.45 26.81
CA ALA A 101 21.96 8.02 28.14
C ALA A 101 22.43 6.58 28.16
N ASP A 102 23.48 6.27 28.93
CA ASP A 102 24.00 4.90 29.08
C ASP A 102 22.95 3.96 29.70
N ILE A 103 22.69 2.83 29.04
CA ILE A 103 21.70 1.79 29.50
C ILE A 103 22.12 1.14 30.84
N SER A 104 23.38 1.25 31.25
CA SER A 104 23.85 0.75 32.53
C SER A 104 23.44 1.63 33.73
N LEU A 105 22.97 2.85 33.44
CA LEU A 105 22.48 3.75 34.49
C LEU A 105 21.08 3.32 34.97
N PRO A 106 20.87 3.35 36.30
CA PRO A 106 19.51 3.20 36.84
C PRO A 106 18.56 4.23 36.23
N THR A 107 17.37 3.79 35.85
CA THR A 107 16.35 4.64 35.18
C THR A 107 15.98 5.89 35.95
N GLU A 108 16.20 5.89 37.28
CA GLU A 108 15.97 7.04 38.17
C GLU A 108 17.03 8.16 37.94
N MET A 109 18.20 7.83 37.42
CA MET A 109 19.29 8.81 37.14
C MET A 109 19.14 9.47 35.77
N ILE A 110 18.25 8.93 34.89
CA ILE A 110 17.98 9.53 33.59
C ILE A 110 17.12 10.80 33.78
N PRO A 111 17.41 11.91 33.06
CA PRO A 111 16.62 13.12 33.10
C PRO A 111 15.13 12.82 32.86
N LYS A 112 14.24 13.44 33.65
CA LYS A 112 12.81 13.14 33.65
C LYS A 112 12.15 13.28 32.28
N ASP A 113 12.64 14.21 31.46
CA ASP A 113 12.08 14.48 30.13
C ASP A 113 12.43 13.36 29.15
N ILE A 114 13.68 12.88 29.15
CA ILE A 114 14.14 11.74 28.35
C ILE A 114 13.42 10.47 28.81
N ARG A 115 13.39 10.21 30.11
CA ARG A 115 12.70 9.04 30.65
C ARG A 115 11.22 9.00 30.26
N LYS A 116 10.51 10.13 30.34
CA LYS A 116 9.10 10.21 29.95
C LYS A 116 8.87 10.04 28.45
N ALA A 117 9.84 10.42 27.62
CA ALA A 117 9.73 10.27 26.17
C ALA A 117 9.90 8.81 25.72
N PHE A 118 10.79 8.07 26.37
CA PHE A 118 11.19 6.75 25.92
C PHE A 118 10.76 5.59 26.82
N ILE A 119 10.45 5.83 28.09
CA ILE A 119 10.17 4.76 29.07
C ILE A 119 8.86 5.05 29.83
N ASN A 120 7.98 4.05 29.86
CA ASN A 120 6.74 4.09 30.62
C ASN A 120 6.47 2.72 31.27
N GLY A 121 6.74 2.58 32.58
CA GLY A 121 6.68 1.29 33.26
C GLY A 121 7.64 0.26 32.66
N ASP A 122 7.12 -0.87 32.26
CA ASP A 122 7.89 -1.95 31.63
C ASP A 122 7.93 -1.83 30.09
N ALA A 123 7.47 -0.72 29.54
CA ALA A 123 7.50 -0.42 28.11
C ALA A 123 8.54 0.61 27.78
N THR A 124 9.22 0.42 26.64
CA THR A 124 10.10 1.41 26.03
C THR A 124 9.70 1.69 24.59
N MET A 125 10.05 2.87 24.08
CA MET A 125 9.73 3.32 22.73
C MET A 125 10.99 3.66 21.97
N MET A 126 11.07 3.19 20.73
CA MET A 126 12.07 3.59 19.74
C MET A 126 11.42 4.34 18.59
N LEU A 127 12.16 5.21 17.96
CA LEU A 127 11.78 5.89 16.72
C LEU A 127 12.66 5.38 15.59
N VAL A 128 12.07 4.73 14.61
CA VAL A 128 12.78 4.26 13.41
C VAL A 128 12.57 5.27 12.29
N LEU A 129 13.67 5.77 11.74
CA LEU A 129 13.71 6.73 10.63
C LEU A 129 14.02 6.00 9.33
N PHE A 130 13.31 6.36 8.25
CA PHE A 130 13.52 5.80 6.92
C PHE A 130 14.15 6.84 5.99
N ASP A 131 14.93 6.38 5.03
CA ASP A 131 15.64 7.19 4.03
C ASP A 131 14.73 7.69 2.88
N ASP A 132 13.46 7.29 2.87
CA ASP A 132 12.51 7.59 1.80
C ASP A 132 11.15 8.02 2.40
N THR A 133 10.22 8.45 1.55
CA THR A 133 8.90 8.96 1.97
C THR A 133 8.02 7.88 2.61
N THR A 134 7.01 8.32 3.37
CA THR A 134 6.10 7.48 4.16
C THR A 134 5.45 6.34 3.39
N SER A 135 5.17 6.55 2.11
CA SER A 135 4.44 5.63 1.23
C SER A 135 5.29 5.07 0.10
N SER A 136 6.60 5.30 0.13
CA SER A 136 7.50 4.68 -0.83
C SER A 136 7.55 3.15 -0.67
N ASP A 137 7.80 2.45 -1.77
CA ASP A 137 7.97 0.99 -1.72
C ASP A 137 9.15 0.61 -0.81
N ASN A 138 10.20 1.42 -0.76
CA ASN A 138 11.38 1.23 0.08
C ASN A 138 11.02 1.26 1.58
N SER A 139 10.32 2.32 2.04
CA SER A 139 9.91 2.46 3.44
C SER A 139 8.92 1.37 3.86
N MET A 140 7.98 0.98 2.96
CA MET A 140 7.03 -0.10 3.21
C MET A 140 7.70 -1.48 3.27
N GLU A 141 8.73 -1.72 2.45
CA GLU A 141 9.52 -2.94 2.50
C GLU A 141 10.36 -3.02 3.77
N ALA A 142 11.04 -1.93 4.12
CA ALA A 142 11.78 -1.82 5.39
C ALA A 142 10.87 -2.13 6.59
N LEU A 143 9.70 -1.50 6.66
CA LEU A 143 8.72 -1.78 7.71
C LEU A 143 8.30 -3.26 7.75
N THR A 144 8.10 -3.86 6.59
CA THR A 144 7.75 -5.29 6.50
C THR A 144 8.87 -6.18 7.03
N GLN A 145 10.14 -5.81 6.80
CA GLN A 145 11.30 -6.51 7.33
C GLN A 145 11.43 -6.29 8.85
N LEU A 146 11.23 -5.06 9.35
CA LEU A 146 11.19 -4.76 10.78
C LEU A 146 10.14 -5.62 11.51
N ARG A 147 8.94 -5.77 10.94
CA ARG A 147 7.87 -6.61 11.50
C ARG A 147 8.23 -8.12 11.54
N LYS A 148 9.12 -8.59 10.67
CA LYS A 148 9.61 -9.99 10.71
C LYS A 148 10.65 -10.20 11.80
N ILE A 149 11.47 -9.19 12.08
CA ILE A 149 12.46 -9.20 13.15
C ILE A 149 11.77 -9.01 14.51
N ALA A 150 10.77 -8.12 14.56
CA ALA A 150 9.98 -7.85 15.75
C ALA A 150 9.27 -9.11 16.25
N ASN A 151 9.32 -9.32 17.55
CA ASN A 151 8.62 -10.42 18.23
C ASN A 151 7.24 -9.94 18.76
N LYS A 152 6.56 -10.83 19.52
CA LYS A 152 5.23 -10.53 20.08
C LYS A 152 5.21 -9.40 21.13
N GLN A 153 6.37 -8.96 21.61
CA GLN A 153 6.51 -7.88 22.59
C GLN A 153 6.71 -6.52 21.92
N CYS A 154 6.81 -6.49 20.58
CA CYS A 154 7.07 -5.30 19.79
C CYS A 154 5.84 -4.91 18.99
N PHE A 155 5.44 -3.64 19.12
CA PHE A 155 4.30 -3.05 18.40
C PHE A 155 4.82 -1.92 17.52
N ILE A 156 4.81 -2.12 16.20
CA ILE A 156 5.29 -1.12 15.24
C ILE A 156 4.08 -0.35 14.70
N SER A 157 4.08 0.97 14.89
CA SER A 157 3.06 1.89 14.49
C SER A 157 3.66 3.12 13.79
N GLY A 158 2.82 4.00 13.29
CA GLY A 158 3.22 5.20 12.57
C GLY A 158 2.57 5.28 11.21
N MET A 159 2.78 6.39 10.50
CA MET A 159 2.09 6.63 9.22
C MET A 159 2.51 5.59 8.17
N THR A 160 3.80 5.23 8.08
CA THR A 160 4.28 4.17 7.20
C THR A 160 3.61 2.83 7.50
N GLY A 161 3.37 2.52 8.79
CA GLY A 161 2.64 1.34 9.23
C GLY A 161 1.20 1.32 8.72
N ILE A 162 0.49 2.43 8.87
CA ILE A 162 -0.89 2.59 8.41
C ILE A 162 -0.99 2.41 6.89
N VAL A 163 -0.13 3.09 6.12
CA VAL A 163 -0.13 2.99 4.65
C VAL A 163 0.19 1.57 4.20
N THR A 164 1.19 0.91 4.82
CA THR A 164 1.54 -0.48 4.53
C THR A 164 0.37 -1.43 4.81
N ASP A 165 -0.33 -1.24 5.91
CA ASP A 165 -1.49 -2.07 6.27
C ASP A 165 -2.66 -1.86 5.33
N ILE A 166 -2.96 -0.60 4.94
CA ILE A 166 -3.98 -0.28 3.92
C ILE A 166 -3.64 -0.99 2.60
N LYS A 167 -2.38 -0.90 2.13
CA LYS A 167 -1.92 -1.59 0.92
C LYS A 167 -2.13 -3.10 1.02
N ASN A 168 -1.69 -3.71 2.10
CA ASN A 168 -1.77 -5.15 2.29
C ASN A 168 -3.22 -5.66 2.39
N ILE A 169 -4.06 -4.93 3.12
CA ILE A 169 -5.50 -5.26 3.25
C ILE A 169 -6.18 -5.10 1.89
N ALA A 170 -5.95 -3.99 1.19
CA ALA A 170 -6.54 -3.74 -0.13
C ALA A 170 -6.14 -4.85 -1.12
N MET A 171 -4.87 -5.21 -1.19
CA MET A 171 -4.38 -6.26 -2.10
C MET A 171 -4.97 -7.64 -1.78
N LYS A 172 -5.22 -7.93 -0.50
CA LYS A 172 -5.75 -9.22 -0.05
C LYS A 172 -7.26 -9.32 -0.19
N GLU A 173 -7.99 -8.28 0.20
CA GLU A 173 -9.45 -8.33 0.31
C GLU A 173 -10.17 -7.94 -0.98
N LEU A 174 -9.63 -6.98 -1.74
CA LEU A 174 -10.27 -6.49 -2.95
C LEU A 174 -10.59 -7.60 -3.96
N PRO A 175 -9.70 -8.55 -4.28
CA PRO A 175 -10.02 -9.67 -5.18
C PRO A 175 -11.19 -10.52 -4.67
N ILE A 176 -11.28 -10.72 -3.35
CA ILE A 176 -12.34 -11.52 -2.73
C ILE A 176 -13.70 -10.84 -2.92
N TYR A 177 -13.78 -9.53 -2.65
CA TYR A 177 -15.02 -8.77 -2.86
C TYR A 177 -15.44 -8.71 -4.31
N VAL A 178 -14.48 -8.57 -5.24
CA VAL A 178 -14.77 -8.60 -6.69
C VAL A 178 -15.35 -9.94 -7.11
N VAL A 179 -14.80 -11.05 -6.64
CA VAL A 179 -15.36 -12.39 -6.94
C VAL A 179 -16.76 -12.57 -6.37
N ILE A 180 -16.99 -12.15 -5.12
CA ILE A 180 -18.32 -12.24 -4.49
C ILE A 180 -19.32 -11.39 -5.27
N ALA A 181 -18.98 -10.15 -5.64
CA ALA A 181 -19.83 -9.27 -6.42
C ALA A 181 -20.16 -9.86 -7.80
N ALA A 182 -19.16 -10.44 -8.47
CA ALA A 182 -19.37 -11.10 -9.77
C ALA A 182 -20.31 -12.31 -9.66
N LEU A 183 -20.18 -13.14 -8.63
CA LEU A 183 -21.06 -14.29 -8.38
C LEU A 183 -22.49 -13.85 -8.09
N LEU A 184 -22.67 -12.82 -7.25
CA LEU A 184 -24.00 -12.28 -6.96
C LEU A 184 -24.64 -11.68 -8.21
N SER A 185 -23.87 -10.93 -9.02
CA SER A 185 -24.34 -10.38 -10.30
C SER A 185 -24.75 -11.49 -11.26
N LEU A 186 -23.98 -12.58 -11.33
CA LEU A 186 -24.31 -13.73 -12.17
C LEU A 186 -25.67 -14.32 -11.79
N VAL A 187 -25.89 -14.56 -10.50
CA VAL A 187 -27.17 -15.12 -10.00
C VAL A 187 -28.35 -14.22 -10.36
N VAL A 188 -28.23 -12.90 -10.11
CA VAL A 188 -29.28 -11.93 -10.42
C VAL A 188 -29.56 -11.89 -11.92
N LEU A 189 -28.52 -11.88 -12.76
CA LEU A 189 -28.65 -11.86 -14.21
C LEU A 189 -29.25 -13.16 -14.76
N GLU A 190 -28.97 -14.32 -14.20
CA GLU A 190 -29.54 -15.59 -14.59
C GLU A 190 -31.06 -15.63 -14.31
N ILE A 191 -31.45 -15.15 -13.12
CA ILE A 191 -32.89 -15.08 -12.76
C ILE A 191 -33.66 -14.13 -13.69
N THR A 192 -33.02 -13.02 -14.09
CA THR A 192 -33.70 -11.97 -14.89
C THR A 192 -33.68 -12.23 -16.39
N SER A 193 -32.60 -12.86 -16.90
CA SER A 193 -32.46 -13.03 -18.37
C SER A 193 -33.07 -14.31 -18.95
N GLY A 194 -33.39 -15.28 -18.11
CA GLY A 194 -33.93 -16.58 -18.57
C GLY A 194 -32.97 -17.40 -19.45
N SER A 195 -31.68 -17.08 -19.45
CA SER A 195 -30.65 -17.74 -20.23
C SER A 195 -29.34 -17.84 -19.44
N PHE A 196 -28.73 -19.01 -19.37
CA PHE A 196 -27.45 -19.22 -18.70
C PHE A 196 -26.25 -18.65 -19.46
N VAL A 197 -26.34 -18.52 -20.77
CA VAL A 197 -25.20 -18.10 -21.62
C VAL A 197 -25.02 -16.57 -21.60
N VAL A 198 -26.11 -15.82 -21.62
CA VAL A 198 -26.09 -14.36 -21.74
C VAL A 198 -25.42 -13.70 -20.53
N PRO A 199 -25.75 -14.03 -19.26
CA PRO A 199 -25.09 -13.48 -18.09
C PRO A 199 -23.58 -13.75 -18.06
N PHE A 200 -23.18 -14.95 -18.42
CA PHE A 200 -21.77 -15.32 -18.48
C PHE A 200 -20.98 -14.49 -19.50
N LEU A 201 -21.51 -14.32 -20.71
CA LEU A 201 -20.89 -13.49 -21.75
C LEU A 201 -20.85 -12.01 -21.35
N PHE A 202 -21.87 -11.54 -20.65
CA PHE A 202 -21.93 -10.18 -20.14
C PHE A 202 -20.83 -9.93 -19.10
N LEU A 203 -20.70 -10.80 -18.09
CA LEU A 203 -19.64 -10.71 -17.09
C LEU A 203 -18.23 -10.87 -17.69
N LEU A 204 -18.07 -11.75 -18.67
CA LEU A 204 -16.81 -11.88 -19.40
C LEU A 204 -16.45 -10.56 -20.12
N SER A 205 -17.42 -9.92 -20.75
CA SER A 205 -17.21 -8.63 -21.43
C SER A 205 -16.80 -7.53 -20.43
N ILE A 206 -17.45 -7.46 -19.27
CA ILE A 206 -17.07 -6.52 -18.19
C ILE A 206 -15.67 -6.84 -17.68
N GLY A 207 -15.35 -8.10 -17.43
CA GLY A 207 -14.03 -8.53 -16.98
C GLY A 207 -12.92 -8.11 -17.95
N LEU A 208 -13.15 -8.27 -19.26
CA LEU A 208 -12.23 -7.78 -20.28
C LEU A 208 -12.12 -6.26 -20.29
N ALA A 209 -13.22 -5.53 -20.10
CA ALA A 209 -13.21 -4.07 -20.03
C ALA A 209 -12.40 -3.58 -18.82
N ILE A 210 -12.55 -4.22 -17.64
CA ILE A 210 -11.75 -3.93 -16.45
C ILE A 210 -10.26 -4.18 -16.72
N LEU A 211 -9.94 -5.32 -17.33
CA LEU A 211 -8.56 -5.70 -17.66
C LEU A 211 -7.92 -4.69 -18.61
N TYR A 212 -8.62 -4.25 -19.65
CA TYR A 212 -8.10 -3.23 -20.58
C TYR A 212 -7.95 -1.87 -19.92
N ASN A 213 -8.91 -1.48 -19.08
CA ASN A 213 -8.84 -0.22 -18.34
C ASN A 213 -7.63 -0.19 -17.39
N LEU A 214 -7.48 -1.21 -16.53
CA LEU A 214 -6.32 -1.31 -15.64
C LEU A 214 -5.00 -1.38 -16.41
N GLY A 215 -4.98 -2.11 -17.53
CA GLY A 215 -3.79 -2.23 -18.37
C GLY A 215 -3.40 -0.92 -19.07
N SER A 216 -4.37 -0.07 -19.42
CA SER A 216 -4.12 1.22 -20.06
C SER A 216 -3.50 2.26 -19.12
N ASN A 217 -3.58 2.06 -17.79
CA ASN A 217 -2.98 2.95 -16.81
C ASN A 217 -1.45 3.08 -16.93
N ILE A 218 -0.79 2.12 -17.57
CA ILE A 218 0.65 2.22 -17.89
C ILE A 218 0.98 3.50 -18.68
N ILE A 219 0.05 4.02 -19.48
CA ILE A 219 0.22 5.26 -20.25
C ILE A 219 0.32 6.48 -19.33
N LEU A 220 -0.32 6.39 -18.15
CA LEU A 220 -0.29 7.44 -17.12
C LEU A 220 0.93 7.29 -16.19
N GLY A 221 1.62 6.13 -16.22
CA GLY A 221 2.76 5.81 -15.37
C GLY A 221 2.37 5.37 -13.96
N GLU A 222 1.55 6.16 -13.29
CA GLU A 222 1.07 5.91 -11.92
C GLU A 222 -0.45 5.97 -11.85
N THR A 223 -1.01 5.24 -10.89
CA THR A 223 -2.44 5.34 -10.58
C THR A 223 -2.64 5.47 -9.06
N SER A 224 -3.64 6.25 -8.65
CA SER A 224 -4.02 6.34 -7.24
C SER A 224 -4.57 5.01 -6.74
N TYR A 225 -4.26 4.63 -5.49
CA TYR A 225 -4.83 3.45 -4.85
C TYR A 225 -6.36 3.53 -4.77
N ILE A 226 -6.92 4.73 -4.58
CA ILE A 226 -8.36 4.98 -4.58
C ILE A 226 -8.94 4.69 -5.96
N THR A 227 -8.32 5.20 -7.02
CA THR A 227 -8.74 4.95 -8.40
C THR A 227 -8.68 3.47 -8.73
N GLN A 228 -7.63 2.76 -8.33
CA GLN A 228 -7.49 1.34 -8.58
C GLN A 228 -8.59 0.52 -7.86
N ALA A 229 -8.86 0.80 -6.60
CA ALA A 229 -9.89 0.13 -5.82
C ALA A 229 -11.30 0.41 -6.35
N LEU A 230 -11.60 1.67 -6.66
CA LEU A 230 -12.92 2.08 -7.17
C LEU A 230 -13.18 1.61 -8.59
N THR A 231 -12.16 1.53 -9.44
CA THR A 231 -12.33 1.14 -10.85
C THR A 231 -12.98 -0.24 -10.97
N ALA A 232 -12.50 -1.23 -10.22
CA ALA A 232 -13.07 -2.57 -10.25
C ALA A 232 -14.52 -2.60 -9.74
N VAL A 233 -14.82 -1.88 -8.66
CA VAL A 233 -16.16 -1.83 -8.06
C VAL A 233 -17.15 -1.07 -8.93
N LEU A 234 -16.77 0.10 -9.42
CA LEU A 234 -17.64 0.92 -10.27
C LEU A 234 -17.94 0.26 -11.62
N GLN A 235 -16.97 -0.43 -12.22
CA GLN A 235 -17.18 -1.13 -13.48
C GLN A 235 -18.06 -2.38 -13.34
N LEU A 236 -18.14 -2.98 -12.16
CA LEU A 236 -19.08 -4.06 -11.88
C LEU A 236 -20.49 -3.55 -11.57
N GLY A 237 -20.61 -2.29 -11.10
CA GLY A 237 -21.89 -1.69 -10.71
C GLY A 237 -22.63 -0.93 -11.83
N VAL A 238 -22.00 -0.73 -12.97
CA VAL A 238 -22.59 -0.09 -14.17
C VAL A 238 -22.99 -1.14 -15.19
#